data_ceb79447288d68f980195f785a6a1975
#
_entry.id   ceb79447288d68f980195f785a6a1975
#
_cell.length_a   1.000
_cell.length_b   1.000
_cell.length_c   1.000
_cell.angle_alpha   90.00
_cell.angle_beta   90.00
_cell.angle_gamma   90.00
#
_symmetry.space_group_name_H-M   'P 1'
#
loop_
_entity.id
_entity.type
_entity.pdbx_description
1 polymer ?
#
loop_
_entity_poly.entity_id
_entity_poly.type
_entity_poly.pdbx_seq_one_letter_code
_entity_poly.pdbx_strand_id
1 'polypeptide(L)'
;MVKESALQFAKDKIFKVISSLSGGFLKVVMLNDSSTTYSISNNAIRPIPLTPEILKKNGWEKLYETFFEKNVNNIRLTIELSENIYVAINRIFIMEIHYIHELQHLLFGLGLKHEMEV
;
A
#
# COMPACT_ATOMS: atom_id res chain seq x y z
N MET A 1 -6.03 10.86 6.47
CA MET A 1 -4.77 10.70 7.28
C MET A 1 -3.97 9.52 6.77
N VAL A 2 -2.67 9.68 6.66
CA VAL A 2 -1.78 8.62 6.20
C VAL A 2 -1.35 7.77 7.39
N LYS A 3 -1.40 6.44 7.25
CA LYS A 3 -0.98 5.49 8.28
C LYS A 3 0.55 5.35 8.30
N GLU A 4 1.09 4.94 9.45
CA GLU A 4 2.50 4.59 9.56
C GLU A 4 2.87 3.50 8.55
N SER A 5 4.12 3.51 8.09
CA SER A 5 4.65 2.57 7.09
C SER A 5 4.02 2.66 5.70
N ALA A 6 3.13 3.63 5.45
CA ALA A 6 2.56 3.84 4.12
C ALA A 6 3.65 4.27 3.13
N LEU A 7 3.65 3.67 1.94
CA LEU A 7 4.61 4.01 0.89
C LEU A 7 4.04 5.10 -0.01
N GLN A 8 4.84 6.11 -0.27
CA GLN A 8 4.44 7.28 -1.06
C GLN A 8 5.59 7.74 -1.95
N PHE A 9 5.25 8.38 -3.07
CA PHE A 9 6.23 9.07 -3.91
C PHE A 9 6.43 10.50 -3.46
N ALA A 10 7.69 10.96 -3.49
CA ALA A 10 8.03 12.37 -3.38
C ALA A 10 9.34 12.61 -4.11
N LYS A 11 9.38 13.61 -4.99
CA LYS A 11 10.58 13.98 -5.75
C LYS A 11 11.23 12.78 -6.45
N ASP A 12 10.40 11.96 -7.09
CA ASP A 12 10.81 10.74 -7.83
C ASP A 12 11.49 9.67 -6.96
N LYS A 13 11.33 9.75 -5.63
CA LYS A 13 11.84 8.76 -4.69
C LYS A 13 10.68 8.16 -3.91
N ILE A 14 10.89 6.96 -3.40
CA ILE A 14 9.89 6.27 -2.60
C ILE A 14 10.25 6.42 -1.14
N PHE A 15 9.28 6.90 -0.37
CA PHE A 15 9.42 7.12 1.07
C PHE A 15 8.43 6.29 1.84
N LYS A 16 8.82 5.94 3.06
CA LYS A 16 7.97 5.29 4.03
C LYS A 16 7.55 6.34 5.06
N VAL A 17 6.25 6.53 5.21
CA VAL A 17 5.72 7.49 6.18
C VAL A 17 5.79 6.90 7.58
N ILE A 18 6.40 7.63 8.51
CA ILE A 18 6.53 7.21 9.91
C ILE A 18 5.41 7.81 10.76
N SER A 19 5.16 9.10 10.59
CA SER A 19 4.15 9.78 11.39
C SER A 19 3.71 11.07 10.73
N SER A 20 2.59 11.60 11.19
CA SER A 20 2.12 12.93 10.79
C SER A 20 2.70 13.96 11.74
N LEU A 21 3.13 15.10 11.19
CA LEU A 21 3.60 16.24 11.94
C LEU A 21 2.59 17.37 11.83
N SER A 22 2.70 18.36 12.72
CA SER A 22 1.84 19.53 12.65
C SER A 22 2.17 20.37 11.41
N GLY A 23 1.23 21.21 10.97
CA GLY A 23 1.43 22.12 9.87
C GLY A 23 1.38 21.49 8.48
N GLY A 24 0.80 20.31 8.34
CA GLY A 24 0.66 19.65 7.04
C GLY A 24 1.91 18.95 6.56
N PHE A 25 2.82 18.58 7.47
CA PHE A 25 4.04 17.85 7.15
C PHE A 25 3.95 16.40 7.60
N LEU A 26 4.73 15.55 6.93
CA LEU A 26 4.88 14.13 7.27
C LEU A 26 6.34 13.85 7.59
N LYS A 27 6.57 13.01 8.61
CA LYS A 27 7.89 12.48 8.90
C LYS A 27 8.07 11.20 8.10
N VAL A 28 9.11 11.15 7.29
CA VAL A 28 9.34 10.04 6.38
C VAL A 28 10.79 9.57 6.43
N VAL A 29 11.02 8.33 6.01
CA VAL A 29 12.35 7.79 5.75
C VAL A 29 12.36 7.26 4.32
N MET A 30 13.54 7.22 3.70
CA MET A 30 13.68 6.60 2.40
C MET A 30 13.49 5.09 2.53
N LEU A 31 12.92 4.47 1.50
CA LEU A 31 12.63 3.04 1.54
C LEU A 31 13.88 2.19 1.80
N ASN A 32 15.02 2.59 1.24
CA ASN A 32 16.29 1.84 1.34
C ASN A 32 17.24 2.36 2.41
N ASP A 33 16.86 3.41 3.13
CA ASP A 33 17.71 3.99 4.17
C ASP A 33 16.83 4.63 5.24
N SER A 34 16.64 3.91 6.33
CA SER A 34 15.83 4.39 7.44
C SER A 34 16.65 5.13 8.50
N SER A 35 17.94 5.35 8.28
CA SER A 35 18.81 6.01 9.25
C SER A 35 18.57 7.53 9.32
N THR A 36 18.05 8.13 8.26
CA THR A 36 17.79 9.56 8.18
C THR A 36 16.30 9.82 7.99
N THR A 37 15.75 10.72 8.80
CA THR A 37 14.36 11.12 8.67
C THR A 37 14.25 12.46 7.96
N TYR A 38 13.16 12.64 7.25
CA TYR A 38 12.87 13.88 6.52
C TYR A 38 11.50 14.38 6.89
N SER A 39 11.30 15.69 6.78
CA SER A 39 9.98 16.31 6.89
C SER A 39 9.55 16.73 5.50
N ILE A 40 8.43 16.22 5.02
CA ILE A 40 7.92 16.51 3.68
C ILE A 40 6.48 17.00 3.78
N SER A 41 6.17 18.06 3.02
CA SER A 41 4.81 18.58 2.94
C SER A 41 3.85 17.55 2.34
N ASN A 42 2.64 17.46 2.88
CA ASN A 42 1.57 16.63 2.31
C ASN A 42 1.36 16.91 0.83
N ASN A 43 1.55 18.15 0.40
CA ASN A 43 1.36 18.55 -0.99
C ASN A 43 2.45 18.04 -1.92
N ALA A 44 3.59 17.61 -1.39
CA ALA A 44 4.71 17.11 -2.17
C ALA A 44 4.68 15.60 -2.36
N ILE A 45 3.72 14.91 -1.75
CA ILE A 45 3.61 13.45 -1.78
C ILE A 45 2.55 13.03 -2.79
N ARG A 46 2.85 11.97 -3.53
CA ARG A 46 1.91 11.36 -4.46
C ARG A 46 1.74 9.88 -4.13
N PRO A 47 0.52 9.34 -4.23
CA PRO A 47 0.29 7.93 -3.99
C PRO A 47 0.91 7.06 -5.08
N ILE A 48 1.24 5.82 -4.73
CA ILE A 48 1.80 4.83 -5.64
C ILE A 48 0.67 3.92 -6.12
N PRO A 49 0.39 3.86 -7.45
CA PRO A 49 -0.66 2.99 -7.96
C PRO A 49 -0.32 1.51 -7.76
N LEU A 50 -1.35 0.68 -7.60
CA LEU A 50 -1.19 -0.76 -7.60
C LEU A 50 -0.95 -1.26 -9.02
N THR A 51 0.01 -2.14 -9.19
CA THR A 51 0.30 -2.79 -10.47
C THR A 51 0.46 -4.29 -10.27
N PRO A 52 0.31 -5.10 -11.34
CA PRO A 52 0.55 -6.54 -11.25
C PRO A 52 1.94 -6.87 -10.72
N GLU A 53 2.95 -6.12 -11.14
CA GLU A 53 4.34 -6.35 -10.75
C GLU A 53 4.51 -6.17 -9.23
N ILE A 54 3.89 -5.14 -8.67
CA ILE A 54 3.97 -4.86 -7.24
C ILE A 54 3.25 -5.95 -6.45
N LEU A 55 2.07 -6.39 -6.91
CA LEU A 55 1.36 -7.48 -6.25
C LEU A 55 2.18 -8.77 -6.24
N LYS A 56 2.77 -9.14 -7.38
CA LYS A 56 3.61 -10.32 -7.47
C LYS A 56 4.82 -10.23 -6.54
N LYS A 57 5.44 -9.06 -6.46
CA LYS A 57 6.58 -8.82 -5.60
C LYS A 57 6.22 -9.03 -4.12
N ASN A 58 4.98 -8.86 -3.76
CA ASN A 58 4.48 -8.98 -2.39
C ASN A 58 3.74 -10.29 -2.12
N GLY A 59 3.95 -11.28 -2.97
CA GLY A 59 3.44 -12.63 -2.71
C GLY A 59 2.03 -12.89 -3.21
N TRP A 60 1.48 -12.01 -4.02
CA TRP A 60 0.19 -12.24 -4.65
C TRP A 60 0.36 -13.07 -5.90
N GLU A 61 -0.51 -14.05 -6.09
CA GLU A 61 -0.50 -14.93 -7.25
C GLU A 61 -1.60 -14.54 -8.22
N LYS A 62 -1.27 -14.49 -9.51
CA LYS A 62 -2.26 -14.24 -10.54
C LYS A 62 -3.08 -15.50 -10.76
N LEU A 63 -4.40 -15.41 -10.58
CA LEU A 63 -5.31 -16.52 -10.82
C LEU A 63 -5.64 -16.64 -12.30
N TYR A 64 -6.26 -15.59 -12.85
CA TYR A 64 -6.59 -15.50 -14.27
C TYR A 64 -6.89 -14.04 -14.61
N GLU A 65 -6.64 -13.67 -15.86
CA GLU A 65 -6.90 -12.32 -16.36
C GLU A 65 -6.37 -11.23 -15.43
N THR A 66 -7.28 -10.56 -14.71
CA THR A 66 -6.96 -9.42 -13.83
C THR A 66 -7.07 -9.75 -12.35
N PHE A 67 -7.29 -11.01 -12.00
CA PHE A 67 -7.49 -11.42 -10.60
C PHE A 67 -6.20 -11.90 -9.96
N PHE A 68 -5.93 -11.41 -8.75
CA PHE A 68 -4.79 -11.79 -7.92
C PHE A 68 -5.28 -12.27 -6.57
N GLU A 69 -4.61 -13.26 -6.01
CA GLU A 69 -4.99 -13.86 -4.74
C GLU A 69 -3.80 -14.00 -3.81
N LYS A 70 -4.06 -13.83 -2.52
CA LYS A 70 -3.10 -14.11 -1.47
C LYS A 70 -3.85 -14.70 -0.27
N ASN A 71 -3.39 -15.84 0.24
CA ASN A 71 -3.95 -16.48 1.42
C ASN A 71 -3.05 -16.23 2.61
N VAL A 72 -3.60 -15.66 3.66
CA VAL A 72 -2.86 -15.33 4.89
C VAL A 72 -3.74 -15.68 6.09
N ASN A 73 -3.24 -16.52 6.98
CA ASN A 73 -3.93 -16.87 8.23
C ASN A 73 -5.38 -17.31 8.02
N ASN A 74 -5.62 -18.17 7.02
CA ASN A 74 -6.93 -18.67 6.64
C ASN A 74 -7.86 -17.60 6.04
N ILE A 75 -7.32 -16.45 5.71
CA ILE A 75 -8.06 -15.40 5.01
C ILE A 75 -7.65 -15.42 3.54
N ARG A 76 -8.63 -15.49 2.66
CA ARG A 76 -8.40 -15.39 1.21
C ARG A 76 -8.62 -13.95 0.79
N LEU A 77 -7.55 -13.30 0.34
CA LEU A 77 -7.61 -11.95 -0.18
C LEU A 77 -7.57 -12.04 -1.71
N THR A 78 -8.49 -11.35 -2.37
CA THR A 78 -8.55 -11.30 -3.83
C THR A 78 -8.59 -9.85 -4.27
N ILE A 79 -7.78 -9.51 -5.27
CA ILE A 79 -7.77 -8.18 -5.88
C ILE A 79 -8.06 -8.34 -7.37
N GLU A 80 -9.03 -7.59 -7.86
CA GLU A 80 -9.29 -7.46 -9.27
C GLU A 80 -8.69 -6.15 -9.77
N LEU A 81 -7.65 -6.24 -10.62
CA LEU A 81 -7.02 -5.08 -11.24
C LEU A 81 -7.65 -4.83 -12.61
N SER A 82 -8.73 -4.10 -12.62
CA SER A 82 -9.37 -3.67 -13.86
C SER A 82 -9.42 -2.14 -13.87
N GLU A 83 -10.34 -1.55 -14.60
CA GLU A 83 -10.50 -0.10 -14.62
C GLU A 83 -10.70 0.45 -13.20
N ASN A 84 -11.50 -0.26 -12.40
CA ASN A 84 -11.62 -0.02 -10.96
C ASN A 84 -10.98 -1.20 -10.24
N ILE A 85 -10.34 -0.94 -9.11
CA ILE A 85 -9.64 -1.98 -8.35
C ILE A 85 -10.48 -2.37 -7.15
N TYR A 86 -10.88 -3.63 -7.09
CA TYR A 86 -11.74 -4.15 -6.04
C TYR A 86 -11.01 -5.15 -5.17
N VAL A 87 -11.27 -5.10 -3.86
CA VAL A 87 -10.74 -6.05 -2.91
C VAL A 87 -11.87 -6.87 -2.32
N ALA A 88 -11.70 -8.19 -2.31
CA ALA A 88 -12.61 -9.11 -1.67
C ALA A 88 -11.88 -9.92 -0.60
N ILE A 89 -12.59 -10.22 0.48
CA ILE A 89 -12.10 -11.08 1.57
C ILE A 89 -13.03 -12.28 1.62
N ASN A 90 -12.45 -13.49 1.49
CA ASN A 90 -13.22 -14.75 1.46
C ASN A 90 -14.37 -14.69 0.46
N ARG A 91 -14.10 -14.13 -0.73
CA ARG A 91 -15.04 -13.97 -1.84
C ARG A 91 -16.16 -12.96 -1.60
N ILE A 92 -16.05 -12.16 -0.54
CA ILE A 92 -17.01 -11.09 -0.27
C ILE A 92 -16.34 -9.76 -0.60
N PHE A 93 -16.96 -9.01 -1.51
CA PHE A 93 -16.46 -7.67 -1.86
C PHE A 93 -16.47 -6.78 -0.61
N ILE A 94 -15.34 -6.11 -0.36
CA ILE A 94 -15.18 -5.25 0.82
C ILE A 94 -15.07 -3.79 0.42
N MET A 95 -14.20 -3.44 -0.53
CA MET A 95 -13.96 -2.06 -0.87
C MET A 95 -13.25 -1.90 -2.20
N GLU A 96 -13.32 -0.71 -2.75
CA GLU A 96 -12.53 -0.29 -3.89
C GLU A 96 -11.30 0.43 -3.37
N ILE A 97 -10.16 0.16 -3.98
CA ILE A 97 -8.90 0.83 -3.67
C ILE A 97 -8.22 1.24 -4.96
N HIS A 98 -7.25 2.14 -4.89
CA HIS A 98 -6.51 2.60 -6.06
C HIS A 98 -5.01 2.56 -5.87
N TYR A 99 -4.53 2.65 -4.62
CA TYR A 99 -3.13 2.88 -4.32
C TYR A 99 -2.59 1.90 -3.29
N ILE A 100 -1.26 1.76 -3.29
CA ILE A 100 -0.57 0.85 -2.37
C ILE A 100 -0.89 1.15 -0.91
N HIS A 101 -0.89 2.43 -0.52
CA HIS A 101 -1.14 2.78 0.88
C HIS A 101 -2.54 2.39 1.34
N GLU A 102 -3.52 2.38 0.45
CA GLU A 102 -4.87 1.95 0.79
C GLU A 102 -4.91 0.44 1.07
N LEU A 103 -4.17 -0.35 0.29
CA LEU A 103 -4.03 -1.78 0.57
C LEU A 103 -3.30 -2.01 1.89
N GLN A 104 -2.25 -1.22 2.16
CA GLN A 104 -1.54 -1.31 3.43
C GLN A 104 -2.46 -1.02 4.62
N HIS A 105 -3.33 -0.01 4.50
CA HIS A 105 -4.30 0.33 5.54
C HIS A 105 -5.27 -0.83 5.78
N LEU A 106 -5.73 -1.46 4.72
CA LEU A 106 -6.63 -2.61 4.84
C LEU A 106 -5.93 -3.77 5.54
N LEU A 107 -4.72 -4.12 5.13
CA LEU A 107 -3.95 -5.20 5.74
C LEU A 107 -3.69 -4.93 7.22
N PHE A 108 -3.33 -3.69 7.55
CA PHE A 108 -3.12 -3.28 8.94
C PHE A 108 -4.40 -3.45 9.76
N GLY A 109 -5.55 -3.02 9.21
CA GLY A 109 -6.85 -3.15 9.87
C GLY A 109 -7.27 -4.60 10.11
N LEU A 110 -6.78 -5.52 9.28
CA LEU A 110 -7.03 -6.97 9.42
C LEU A 110 -6.03 -7.64 10.37
N GLY A 111 -5.07 -6.90 10.92
CA GLY A 111 -4.03 -7.47 11.76
C GLY A 111 -2.99 -8.26 10.99
N LEU A 112 -2.85 -8.02 9.68
CA LEU A 112 -1.91 -8.72 8.83
C LEU A 112 -0.66 -7.87 8.59
N LYS A 113 0.39 -8.51 8.07
CA LYS A 113 1.59 -7.79 7.67
C LYS A 113 1.23 -6.79 6.58
N HIS A 114 1.49 -5.52 6.83
CA HIS A 114 1.10 -4.42 5.94
C HIS A 114 2.29 -3.75 5.23
N GLU A 115 3.52 -4.13 5.57
CA GLU A 115 4.69 -3.60 4.89
C GLU A 115 4.79 -4.22 3.50
N MET A 116 5.07 -3.40 2.50
CA MET A 116 5.12 -3.84 1.11
C MET A 116 6.41 -3.39 0.43
N GLU A 117 6.81 -4.14 -0.57
CA GLU A 117 7.89 -3.80 -1.48
C GLU A 117 7.33 -3.20 -2.76
N VAL A 118 8.07 -2.32 -3.40
CA VAL A 118 7.67 -1.70 -4.66
C VAL A 118 8.79 -1.73 -5.70
#